data_080cb806d7420a5808ea8e84407211ff
#
_entry.id   080cb806d7420a5808ea8e84407211ff
#
_cell.length_a   1.000
_cell.length_b   1.000
_cell.length_c   1.000
_cell.angle_alpha   90.00
_cell.angle_beta   90.00
_cell.angle_gamma   90.00
#
_symmetry.space_group_name_H-M   'P 1'
#
loop_
_entity.id
_entity.type
_entity.pdbx_description
1 polymer ?
#
loop_
_entity_poly.entity_id
_entity_poly.type
_entity_poly.pdbx_seq_one_letter_code
_entity_poly.pdbx_strand_id
1 'polypeptide(L)'
;MTEYANRSARGRARTDDEAQLREQLLSALERERRDAALGLVDIADGGSLQPSTVARLAGRATDDDAADVRQFAVEALGLAAQGADGEGAAETAIRTALDDDEDWVRAEAVVAASRAAPDDEATLREALNDESGYVRRNAVVALSKTGAASQELLTERIKSDRHPAVREYAADFLREYAADTAEAVRILAAVLAREPEAFVRAKAAASLGDLGTDRAEEALERHGLNDRSDDVRRSAKRALATARGVDPKQIDAGLDDPGAPGGGPGSRTGDGPDGPGGGPGGPGMAGVTDGLTQGQRENR
;
A
#
# COMPACT_ATOMS: atom_id res chain seq x y z
N MET A 1 -1.40 -11.23 -12.57
CA MET A 1 -1.09 -11.90 -11.29
C MET A 1 0.40 -11.81 -11.14
N THR A 2 0.84 -10.92 -10.31
CA THR A 2 2.24 -10.60 -10.08
C THR A 2 2.95 -11.73 -9.32
N GLU A 3 4.24 -11.88 -9.50
CA GLU A 3 5.09 -12.89 -8.83
C GLU A 3 4.94 -12.90 -7.30
N TYR A 4 4.52 -11.79 -6.70
CA TYR A 4 4.19 -11.68 -5.28
C TYR A 4 2.95 -12.47 -4.83
N ALA A 5 1.94 -12.63 -5.70
CA ALA A 5 0.80 -13.50 -5.41
C ALA A 5 1.21 -14.99 -5.37
N ASN A 6 2.38 -15.34 -5.92
CA ASN A 6 2.95 -16.68 -5.89
C ASN A 6 3.77 -16.99 -4.61
N ARG A 7 4.01 -16.02 -3.72
CA ARG A 7 4.69 -16.28 -2.44
C ARG A 7 3.97 -17.32 -1.58
N SER A 8 2.66 -17.28 -1.55
CA SER A 8 1.84 -18.23 -0.78
C SER A 8 1.58 -19.56 -1.51
N ALA A 9 1.84 -19.64 -2.83
CA ALA A 9 1.53 -20.83 -3.63
C ALA A 9 2.75 -21.74 -3.90
N ARG A 10 3.98 -21.25 -3.71
CA ARG A 10 5.17 -22.10 -3.75
C ARG A 10 5.30 -22.79 -2.42
N GLY A 11 5.04 -24.11 -2.41
CA GLY A 11 5.30 -24.96 -1.27
C GLY A 11 6.71 -24.66 -0.75
N ARG A 12 6.78 -24.09 0.45
CA ARG A 12 8.00 -23.71 1.14
C ARG A 12 8.87 -24.96 1.30
N ALA A 13 9.99 -25.00 0.60
CA ALA A 13 11.11 -25.74 1.12
C ALA A 13 11.60 -24.91 2.32
N ARG A 14 11.06 -25.21 3.49
CA ARG A 14 11.39 -24.53 4.74
C ARG A 14 12.83 -24.89 5.09
N THR A 15 13.71 -23.98 4.84
CA THR A 15 14.92 -23.88 5.64
C THR A 15 14.57 -22.95 6.81
N ASP A 16 14.02 -23.53 7.86
CA ASP A 16 13.74 -22.80 9.11
C ASP A 16 15.07 -22.48 9.86
N ASP A 17 16.20 -22.60 9.20
CA ASP A 17 17.52 -22.38 9.77
C ASP A 17 18.05 -21.00 9.36
N GLU A 18 17.83 -20.02 10.23
CA GLU A 18 18.36 -18.66 10.10
C GLU A 18 19.89 -18.67 9.85
N ALA A 19 20.63 -19.57 10.49
CA ALA A 19 22.08 -19.64 10.33
C ALA A 19 22.48 -20.05 8.91
N GLN A 20 21.76 -21.00 8.32
CA GLN A 20 21.99 -21.41 6.94
C GLN A 20 21.67 -20.28 5.95
N LEU A 21 20.54 -19.60 6.11
CA LEU A 21 20.17 -18.44 5.26
C LEU A 21 21.19 -17.31 5.38
N ARG A 22 21.66 -17.02 6.59
CA ARG A 22 22.73 -16.04 6.83
C ARG A 22 24.01 -16.39 6.08
N GLU A 23 24.43 -17.65 6.03
CA GLU A 23 25.59 -18.07 5.24
C GLU A 23 25.33 -17.97 3.73
N GLN A 24 24.13 -18.30 3.27
CA GLN A 24 23.75 -18.16 1.86
C GLN A 24 23.76 -16.70 1.37
N LEU A 25 23.57 -15.72 2.25
CA LEU A 25 23.75 -14.30 1.90
C LEU A 25 25.20 -13.98 1.43
N LEU A 26 26.17 -14.86 1.66
CA LEU A 26 27.56 -14.72 1.19
C LEU A 26 27.81 -15.34 -0.18
N SER A 27 26.84 -16.05 -0.75
CA SER A 27 27.00 -16.72 -2.02
C SER A 27 27.42 -15.76 -3.14
N ALA A 28 28.29 -16.25 -4.03
CA ALA A 28 28.62 -15.54 -5.26
C ALA A 28 27.42 -15.47 -6.24
N LEU A 29 26.44 -16.35 -6.07
CA LEU A 29 25.26 -16.44 -6.93
C LEU A 29 24.16 -15.50 -6.40
N GLU A 30 23.79 -14.53 -7.19
CA GLU A 30 22.69 -13.58 -6.90
C GLU A 30 21.41 -14.30 -6.45
N ARG A 31 21.00 -15.34 -7.21
CA ARG A 31 19.79 -16.09 -6.90
C ARG A 31 19.81 -16.67 -5.48
N GLU A 32 20.94 -17.20 -5.02
CA GLU A 32 21.06 -17.76 -3.68
C GLU A 32 20.98 -16.67 -2.61
N ARG A 33 21.61 -15.52 -2.85
CA ARG A 33 21.53 -14.36 -1.94
C ARG A 33 20.12 -13.83 -1.86
N ARG A 34 19.42 -13.70 -3.01
CA ARG A 34 18.03 -13.25 -3.07
C ARG A 34 17.10 -14.22 -2.34
N ASP A 35 17.21 -15.52 -2.61
CA ASP A 35 16.37 -16.53 -1.99
C ASP A 35 16.63 -16.59 -0.46
N ALA A 36 17.87 -16.37 -0.02
CA ALA A 36 18.23 -16.25 1.38
C ALA A 36 17.64 -15.00 2.05
N ALA A 37 17.77 -13.83 1.43
CA ALA A 37 17.18 -12.59 1.94
C ALA A 37 15.66 -12.71 2.07
N LEU A 38 15.00 -13.29 1.07
CA LEU A 38 13.56 -13.57 1.09
C LEU A 38 13.17 -14.55 2.21
N GLY A 39 13.95 -15.60 2.44
CA GLY A 39 13.72 -16.53 3.55
C GLY A 39 13.85 -15.86 4.91
N LEU A 40 14.78 -14.90 5.04
CA LEU A 40 14.96 -14.11 6.26
C LEU A 40 13.82 -13.10 6.49
N VAL A 41 13.16 -12.60 5.45
CA VAL A 41 11.90 -11.83 5.58
C VAL A 41 10.82 -12.69 6.25
N ASP A 42 10.65 -13.94 5.82
CA ASP A 42 9.65 -14.87 6.41
C ASP A 42 9.95 -15.15 7.90
N ILE A 43 11.23 -15.24 8.29
CA ILE A 43 11.63 -15.44 9.69
C ILE A 43 11.38 -14.15 10.49
N ALA A 44 11.76 -12.99 9.96
CA ALA A 44 11.58 -11.70 10.62
C ALA A 44 10.10 -11.34 10.83
N ASP A 45 9.22 -11.72 9.89
CA ASP A 45 7.76 -11.54 10.03
C ASP A 45 7.16 -12.41 11.15
N GLY A 46 7.78 -13.55 11.44
CA GLY A 46 7.37 -14.48 12.49
C GLY A 46 8.07 -14.29 13.84
N GLY A 47 9.07 -13.43 13.94
CA GLY A 47 9.85 -13.26 15.16
C GLY A 47 11.11 -12.40 14.98
N SER A 48 12.03 -12.47 15.96
CA SER A 48 13.28 -11.71 15.94
C SER A 48 14.40 -12.43 15.21
N LEU A 49 15.27 -11.68 14.55
CA LEU A 49 16.50 -12.18 13.96
C LEU A 49 17.68 -12.09 14.95
N GLN A 50 18.65 -12.99 14.78
CA GLN A 50 19.91 -12.91 15.51
C GLN A 50 20.69 -11.64 15.13
N PRO A 51 21.41 -10.98 16.07
CA PRO A 51 22.19 -9.78 15.77
C PRO A 51 23.20 -9.96 14.63
N SER A 52 23.80 -11.16 14.50
CA SER A 52 24.70 -11.48 13.40
C SER A 52 24.01 -11.55 12.04
N THR A 53 22.75 -11.94 12.01
CA THR A 53 21.93 -11.96 10.80
C THR A 53 21.53 -10.55 10.40
N VAL A 54 21.11 -9.72 11.38
CA VAL A 54 20.81 -8.29 11.16
C VAL A 54 22.04 -7.56 10.60
N ALA A 55 23.23 -7.77 11.17
CA ALA A 55 24.46 -7.17 10.65
C ALA A 55 24.78 -7.63 9.20
N ARG A 56 24.50 -8.88 8.87
CA ARG A 56 24.71 -9.41 7.51
C ARG A 56 23.72 -8.82 6.52
N LEU A 57 22.44 -8.74 6.89
CA LEU A 57 21.40 -8.09 6.09
C LEU A 57 21.72 -6.61 5.86
N ALA A 58 22.20 -5.90 6.88
CA ALA A 58 22.59 -4.50 6.75
C ALA A 58 23.69 -4.30 5.67
N GLY A 59 24.70 -5.17 5.65
CA GLY A 59 25.70 -5.14 4.58
C GLY A 59 25.10 -5.47 3.18
N ARG A 60 24.14 -6.38 3.09
CA ARG A 60 23.48 -6.67 1.79
C ARG A 60 22.56 -5.56 1.33
N ALA A 61 21.88 -4.90 2.25
CA ALA A 61 21.01 -3.76 1.94
C ALA A 61 21.76 -2.56 1.34
N THR A 62 23.04 -2.40 1.69
CA THR A 62 23.86 -1.26 1.22
C THR A 62 24.76 -1.59 0.04
N ASP A 63 25.30 -2.80 -0.02
CA ASP A 63 26.44 -3.11 -0.90
C ASP A 63 26.15 -4.21 -1.95
N ASP A 64 24.96 -4.83 -1.95
CA ASP A 64 24.68 -5.89 -2.93
C ASP A 64 24.44 -5.29 -4.33
N ASP A 65 25.07 -5.87 -5.36
CA ASP A 65 24.90 -5.44 -6.75
C ASP A 65 23.45 -5.63 -7.24
N ALA A 66 22.75 -6.64 -6.68
CA ALA A 66 21.39 -6.97 -7.08
C ALA A 66 20.35 -6.19 -6.25
N ALA A 67 19.54 -5.38 -6.92
CA ALA A 67 18.51 -4.59 -6.27
C ALA A 67 17.44 -5.43 -5.52
N ASP A 68 17.09 -6.62 -6.05
CA ASP A 68 16.18 -7.55 -5.38
C ASP A 68 16.75 -8.02 -4.02
N VAL A 69 18.08 -8.23 -3.94
CA VAL A 69 18.74 -8.60 -2.67
C VAL A 69 18.69 -7.43 -1.70
N ARG A 70 19.00 -6.19 -2.16
CA ARG A 70 18.92 -5.00 -1.34
C ARG A 70 17.50 -4.78 -0.81
N GLN A 71 16.49 -4.90 -1.68
CA GLN A 71 15.08 -4.75 -1.28
C GLN A 71 14.67 -5.73 -0.18
N PHE A 72 14.90 -7.05 -0.38
CA PHE A 72 14.53 -8.05 0.62
C PHE A 72 15.33 -7.92 1.91
N ALA A 73 16.61 -7.50 1.82
CA ALA A 73 17.39 -7.19 3.00
C ALA A 73 16.79 -6.03 3.80
N VAL A 74 16.38 -4.95 3.13
CA VAL A 74 15.69 -3.80 3.75
C VAL A 74 14.35 -4.23 4.36
N GLU A 75 13.55 -5.04 3.68
CA GLU A 75 12.27 -5.57 4.19
C GLU A 75 12.49 -6.35 5.49
N ALA A 76 13.46 -7.28 5.49
CA ALA A 76 13.78 -8.09 6.67
C ALA A 76 14.30 -7.23 7.83
N LEU A 77 15.11 -6.21 7.56
CA LEU A 77 15.60 -5.26 8.57
C LEU A 77 14.46 -4.45 9.18
N GLY A 78 13.52 -3.95 8.36
CA GLY A 78 12.37 -3.21 8.83
C GLY A 78 11.45 -4.04 9.73
N LEU A 79 11.28 -5.32 9.42
CA LEU A 79 10.53 -6.26 10.27
C LEU A 79 11.27 -6.56 11.57
N ALA A 80 12.59 -6.79 11.51
CA ALA A 80 13.40 -7.09 12.68
C ALA A 80 13.57 -5.89 13.62
N ALA A 81 13.52 -4.66 13.10
CA ALA A 81 13.64 -3.43 13.89
C ALA A 81 12.33 -3.05 14.62
N GLN A 82 11.20 -3.68 14.30
CA GLN A 82 9.92 -3.39 14.91
C GLN A 82 9.95 -3.66 16.42
N GLY A 83 9.90 -2.61 17.24
CA GLY A 83 9.94 -2.71 18.70
C GLY A 83 11.34 -2.90 19.31
N ALA A 84 12.40 -2.76 18.52
CA ALA A 84 13.77 -2.75 19.02
C ALA A 84 14.15 -1.31 19.42
N ASP A 85 14.68 -1.16 20.64
CA ASP A 85 15.26 0.11 21.06
C ASP A 85 16.63 0.30 20.36
N GLY A 86 16.71 1.28 19.46
CA GLY A 86 17.98 1.90 19.22
C GLY A 86 18.67 1.87 17.88
N GLU A 87 19.56 2.79 17.80
CA GLU A 87 20.53 3.07 16.76
C GLU A 87 21.41 1.85 16.47
N GLY A 88 21.05 1.10 15.44
CA GLY A 88 21.80 -0.08 15.05
C GLY A 88 22.17 -0.07 13.57
N ALA A 89 22.90 -1.12 13.18
CA ALA A 89 23.24 -1.37 11.78
C ALA A 89 21.99 -1.44 10.88
N ALA A 90 20.85 -1.92 11.42
CA ALA A 90 19.58 -1.98 10.71
C ALA A 90 19.06 -0.58 10.34
N GLU A 91 18.99 0.34 11.31
CA GLU A 91 18.50 1.71 11.06
C GLU A 91 19.40 2.46 10.09
N THR A 92 20.72 2.32 10.23
CA THR A 92 21.68 2.95 9.31
C THR A 92 21.50 2.43 7.88
N ALA A 93 21.33 1.11 7.69
CA ALA A 93 21.13 0.50 6.39
C ALA A 93 19.79 0.91 5.77
N ILE A 94 18.71 0.93 6.55
CA ILE A 94 17.39 1.41 6.11
C ILE A 94 17.49 2.87 5.64
N ARG A 95 18.16 3.72 6.41
CA ARG A 95 18.36 5.14 6.05
C ARG A 95 19.17 5.30 4.77
N THR A 96 20.23 4.50 4.58
CA THR A 96 20.98 4.50 3.33
C THR A 96 20.13 4.06 2.14
N ALA A 97 19.25 3.08 2.33
CA ALA A 97 18.37 2.57 1.27
C ALA A 97 17.28 3.56 0.84
N LEU A 98 17.01 4.63 1.60
CA LEU A 98 16.10 5.71 1.17
C LEU A 98 16.65 6.50 -0.03
N ASP A 99 17.97 6.45 -0.25
CA ASP A 99 18.66 7.10 -1.36
C ASP A 99 19.13 6.10 -2.43
N ASP A 100 18.62 4.86 -2.44
CA ASP A 100 18.98 3.84 -3.43
C ASP A 100 18.62 4.27 -4.86
N ASP A 101 19.43 3.90 -5.84
CA ASP A 101 19.18 4.21 -7.24
C ASP A 101 17.86 3.60 -7.75
N GLU A 102 17.46 2.45 -7.20
CA GLU A 102 16.25 1.72 -7.59
C GLU A 102 15.04 2.14 -6.76
N ASP A 103 14.00 2.58 -7.43
CA ASP A 103 12.82 3.15 -6.76
C ASP A 103 12.04 2.15 -5.90
N TRP A 104 12.05 0.85 -6.25
CA TRP A 104 11.41 -0.17 -5.41
C TRP A 104 12.19 -0.45 -4.12
N VAL A 105 13.54 -0.29 -4.11
CA VAL A 105 14.35 -0.36 -2.89
C VAL A 105 14.04 0.84 -2.01
N ARG A 106 14.01 2.07 -2.55
CA ARG A 106 13.59 3.27 -1.81
C ARG A 106 12.17 3.13 -1.27
N ALA A 107 11.24 2.58 -2.07
CA ALA A 107 9.87 2.38 -1.64
C ALA A 107 9.76 1.40 -0.46
N GLU A 108 10.58 0.34 -0.43
CA GLU A 108 10.64 -0.58 0.70
C GLU A 108 11.32 0.08 1.91
N ALA A 109 12.35 0.90 1.67
CA ALA A 109 13.04 1.63 2.73
C ALA A 109 12.11 2.58 3.51
N VAL A 110 11.16 3.22 2.84
CA VAL A 110 10.13 4.05 3.51
C VAL A 110 9.26 3.20 4.45
N VAL A 111 8.87 2.00 4.01
CA VAL A 111 8.09 1.08 4.86
C VAL A 111 8.93 0.59 6.04
N ALA A 112 10.17 0.22 5.80
CA ALA A 112 11.10 -0.22 6.83
C ALA A 112 11.38 0.91 7.85
N ALA A 113 11.60 2.14 7.38
CA ALA A 113 11.81 3.32 8.23
C ALA A 113 10.60 3.58 9.14
N SER A 114 9.37 3.48 8.61
CA SER A 114 8.16 3.67 9.43
C SER A 114 7.98 2.63 10.53
N ARG A 115 8.59 1.45 10.38
CA ARG A 115 8.59 0.39 11.41
C ARG A 115 9.72 0.57 12.42
N ALA A 116 10.91 0.95 11.94
CA ALA A 116 12.10 1.10 12.76
C ALA A 116 12.07 2.38 13.60
N ALA A 117 11.56 3.47 13.05
CA ALA A 117 11.49 4.78 13.68
C ALA A 117 10.14 5.47 13.38
N PRO A 118 9.03 5.00 13.98
CA PRO A 118 7.69 5.51 13.69
C PRO A 118 7.51 7.00 14.01
N ASP A 119 8.33 7.55 14.90
CA ASP A 119 8.30 8.96 15.32
C ASP A 119 9.17 9.87 14.41
N ASP A 120 9.94 9.31 13.48
CA ASP A 120 10.73 10.09 12.51
C ASP A 120 9.86 10.58 11.34
N GLU A 121 8.95 11.50 11.66
CA GLU A 121 8.08 12.15 10.68
C GLU A 121 8.85 12.86 9.55
N ALA A 122 10.03 13.41 9.87
CA ALA A 122 10.80 14.21 8.92
C ALA A 122 11.22 13.35 7.72
N THR A 123 11.78 12.18 7.97
CA THR A 123 12.16 11.21 6.94
C THR A 123 10.96 10.78 6.09
N LEU A 124 9.82 10.48 6.72
CA LEU A 124 8.62 10.08 5.98
C LEU A 124 8.03 11.21 5.12
N ARG A 125 8.12 12.47 5.60
CA ARG A 125 7.70 13.66 4.84
C ARG A 125 8.62 13.96 3.66
N GLU A 126 9.93 13.73 3.79
CA GLU A 126 10.89 13.87 2.70
C GLU A 126 10.55 12.93 1.55
N ALA A 127 10.22 11.69 1.85
CA ALA A 127 9.82 10.67 0.86
C ALA A 127 8.56 11.04 0.05
N LEU A 128 7.73 12.00 0.51
CA LEU A 128 6.62 12.55 -0.28
C LEU A 128 7.08 13.36 -1.50
N ASN A 129 8.35 13.71 -1.60
CA ASN A 129 8.92 14.48 -2.70
C ASN A 129 9.71 13.62 -3.70
N ASP A 130 9.80 12.31 -3.47
CA ASP A 130 10.50 11.38 -4.37
C ASP A 130 9.92 11.44 -5.79
N GLU A 131 10.78 11.23 -6.76
CA GLU A 131 10.37 11.17 -8.17
C GLU A 131 9.44 9.99 -8.47
N SER A 132 9.62 8.85 -7.76
CA SER A 132 8.79 7.66 -7.92
C SER A 132 7.45 7.80 -7.20
N GLY A 133 6.37 7.55 -7.93
CA GLY A 133 5.03 7.48 -7.36
C GLY A 133 4.85 6.35 -6.35
N TYR A 134 5.65 5.29 -6.44
CA TYR A 134 5.61 4.17 -5.49
C TYR A 134 6.20 4.56 -4.14
N VAL A 135 7.31 5.31 -4.13
CA VAL A 135 7.91 5.86 -2.91
C VAL A 135 6.96 6.84 -2.23
N ARG A 136 6.40 7.80 -3.00
CA ARG A 136 5.43 8.77 -2.46
C ARG A 136 4.16 8.08 -1.92
N ARG A 137 3.66 7.03 -2.61
CA ARG A 137 2.54 6.23 -2.11
C ARG A 137 2.85 5.60 -0.75
N ASN A 138 4.03 4.97 -0.61
CA ASN A 138 4.45 4.36 0.64
C ASN A 138 4.63 5.41 1.75
N ALA A 139 5.10 6.62 1.42
CA ALA A 139 5.18 7.73 2.36
C ALA A 139 3.79 8.17 2.87
N VAL A 140 2.78 8.27 1.99
CA VAL A 140 1.40 8.55 2.41
C VAL A 140 0.88 7.47 3.35
N VAL A 141 1.09 6.19 3.01
CA VAL A 141 0.68 5.06 3.84
C VAL A 141 1.41 5.07 5.19
N ALA A 142 2.73 5.27 5.18
CA ALA A 142 3.54 5.32 6.39
C ALA A 142 3.10 6.44 7.34
N LEU A 143 2.99 7.68 6.84
CA LEU A 143 2.52 8.83 7.61
C LEU A 143 1.11 8.61 8.17
N SER A 144 0.22 7.97 7.39
CA SER A 144 -1.12 7.68 7.89
C SER A 144 -1.10 6.61 8.98
N LYS A 145 -0.28 5.57 8.86
CA LYS A 145 -0.21 4.50 9.86
C LYS A 145 0.50 4.89 11.15
N THR A 146 1.48 5.79 11.07
CA THR A 146 2.17 6.34 12.25
C THR A 146 1.40 7.47 12.94
N GLY A 147 0.27 7.91 12.37
CA GLY A 147 -0.53 9.00 12.91
C GLY A 147 -0.04 10.39 12.55
N ALA A 148 0.98 10.49 11.69
CA ALA A 148 1.63 11.74 11.29
C ALA A 148 0.98 12.41 10.06
N ALA A 149 -0.07 11.81 9.48
CA ALA A 149 -0.84 12.42 8.40
C ALA A 149 -1.77 13.52 8.92
N SER A 150 -2.20 14.41 8.02
CA SER A 150 -3.22 15.41 8.30
C SER A 150 -4.18 15.53 7.13
N GLN A 151 -5.35 16.13 7.38
CA GLN A 151 -6.32 16.41 6.32
C GLN A 151 -5.70 17.26 5.20
N GLU A 152 -4.89 18.25 5.54
CA GLU A 152 -4.23 19.15 4.59
C GLU A 152 -3.27 18.39 3.69
N LEU A 153 -2.40 17.53 4.28
CA LEU A 153 -1.45 16.71 3.55
C LEU A 153 -2.18 15.78 2.57
N LEU A 154 -3.18 15.04 3.05
CA LEU A 154 -3.92 14.10 2.21
C LEU A 154 -4.69 14.81 1.10
N THR A 155 -5.29 15.97 1.42
CA THR A 155 -5.98 16.80 0.43
C THR A 155 -5.04 17.30 -0.65
N GLU A 156 -3.83 17.71 -0.27
CA GLU A 156 -2.80 18.14 -1.21
C GLU A 156 -2.42 16.99 -2.16
N ARG A 157 -2.16 15.81 -1.62
CA ARG A 157 -1.82 14.63 -2.44
C ARG A 157 -2.94 14.25 -3.41
N ILE A 158 -4.20 14.27 -2.97
CA ILE A 158 -5.37 14.03 -3.83
C ILE A 158 -5.41 15.03 -5.00
N LYS A 159 -5.15 16.31 -4.74
CA LYS A 159 -5.28 17.36 -5.74
C LYS A 159 -4.10 17.47 -6.71
N SER A 160 -2.89 17.17 -6.23
CA SER A 160 -1.67 17.53 -6.95
C SER A 160 -0.80 16.35 -7.39
N ASP A 161 -0.92 15.17 -6.76
CA ASP A 161 -0.02 14.08 -7.13
C ASP A 161 -0.38 13.49 -8.49
N ARG A 162 0.65 13.38 -9.34
CA ARG A 162 0.51 12.83 -10.69
C ARG A 162 0.25 11.31 -10.71
N HIS A 163 0.66 10.59 -9.65
CA HIS A 163 0.54 9.14 -9.60
C HIS A 163 -0.80 8.71 -8.99
N PRO A 164 -1.63 7.93 -9.69
CA PRO A 164 -2.98 7.62 -9.23
C PRO A 164 -3.02 6.80 -7.94
N ALA A 165 -2.02 5.93 -7.69
CA ALA A 165 -1.98 5.19 -6.43
C ALA A 165 -1.73 6.10 -5.21
N VAL A 166 -1.01 7.23 -5.36
CA VAL A 166 -0.88 8.21 -4.28
C VAL A 166 -2.21 8.86 -3.99
N ARG A 167 -2.96 9.26 -5.04
CA ARG A 167 -4.30 9.84 -4.89
C ARG A 167 -5.29 8.84 -4.29
N GLU A 168 -5.18 7.56 -4.65
CA GLU A 168 -6.01 6.49 -4.10
C GLU A 168 -5.84 6.36 -2.58
N TYR A 169 -4.60 6.18 -2.11
CA TYR A 169 -4.33 6.02 -0.69
C TYR A 169 -4.64 7.30 0.10
N ALA A 170 -4.35 8.47 -0.47
CA ALA A 170 -4.73 9.72 0.15
C ALA A 170 -6.25 9.87 0.30
N ALA A 171 -7.05 9.43 -0.69
CA ALA A 171 -8.50 9.40 -0.60
C ALA A 171 -9.01 8.37 0.40
N ASP A 172 -8.32 7.24 0.54
CA ASP A 172 -8.65 6.21 1.53
C ASP A 172 -8.46 6.71 2.96
N PHE A 173 -7.29 7.27 3.25
CA PHE A 173 -6.98 7.75 4.60
C PHE A 173 -7.70 9.05 4.98
N LEU A 174 -8.17 9.83 4.01
CA LEU A 174 -8.82 11.13 4.31
C LEU A 174 -10.01 11.00 5.28
N ARG A 175 -10.73 9.86 5.27
CA ARG A 175 -11.83 9.60 6.22
C ARG A 175 -11.37 9.55 7.68
N GLU A 176 -10.15 9.07 7.93
CA GLU A 176 -9.59 8.90 9.29
C GLU A 176 -9.02 10.22 9.83
N TYR A 177 -8.56 11.09 8.93
CA TYR A 177 -7.92 12.36 9.25
C TYR A 177 -8.80 13.58 8.96
N ALA A 178 -10.13 13.38 8.82
CA ALA A 178 -11.09 14.43 8.50
C ALA A 178 -11.33 15.34 9.71
N ALA A 179 -10.45 16.31 9.95
CA ALA A 179 -10.63 17.34 10.97
C ALA A 179 -11.85 18.24 10.66
N ASP A 180 -12.10 18.51 9.38
CA ASP A 180 -13.34 19.08 8.85
C ASP A 180 -14.03 18.07 7.94
N THR A 181 -14.99 17.34 8.50
CA THR A 181 -15.76 16.32 7.78
C THR A 181 -16.49 16.89 6.55
N ALA A 182 -17.02 18.11 6.61
CA ALA A 182 -17.72 18.70 5.48
C ALA A 182 -16.77 18.99 4.30
N GLU A 183 -15.56 19.44 4.59
CA GLU A 183 -14.52 19.65 3.60
C GLU A 183 -14.03 18.31 3.02
N ALA A 184 -13.79 17.29 3.86
CA ALA A 184 -13.39 15.96 3.42
C ALA A 184 -14.42 15.33 2.46
N VAL A 185 -15.72 15.40 2.83
CA VAL A 185 -16.82 14.96 1.95
C VAL A 185 -16.83 15.72 0.63
N ARG A 186 -16.63 17.04 0.65
CA ARG A 186 -16.57 17.85 -0.57
C ARG A 186 -15.43 17.41 -1.51
N ILE A 187 -14.27 17.11 -0.93
CA ILE A 187 -13.10 16.65 -1.70
C ILE A 187 -13.34 15.27 -2.28
N LEU A 188 -13.79 14.30 -1.47
CA LEU A 188 -14.06 12.94 -1.91
C LEU A 188 -15.18 12.87 -2.96
N ALA A 189 -16.23 13.70 -2.82
CA ALA A 189 -17.29 13.82 -3.82
C ALA A 189 -16.75 14.37 -5.15
N ALA A 190 -15.81 15.32 -5.11
CA ALA A 190 -15.15 15.81 -6.31
C ALA A 190 -14.25 14.75 -6.98
N VAL A 191 -13.56 13.93 -6.18
CA VAL A 191 -12.80 12.77 -6.68
C VAL A 191 -13.75 11.78 -7.35
N LEU A 192 -14.83 11.37 -6.67
CA LEU A 192 -15.81 10.43 -7.22
C LEU A 192 -16.39 10.92 -8.56
N ALA A 193 -16.63 12.23 -8.70
CA ALA A 193 -17.23 12.81 -9.89
C ALA A 193 -16.26 13.01 -11.07
N ARG A 194 -14.96 13.21 -10.83
CA ARG A 194 -14.04 13.76 -11.85
C ARG A 194 -12.74 12.99 -12.03
N GLU A 195 -12.35 12.16 -11.09
CA GLU A 195 -11.10 11.41 -11.18
C GLU A 195 -11.12 10.45 -12.39
N PRO A 196 -10.10 10.45 -13.26
CA PRO A 196 -10.05 9.56 -14.42
C PRO A 196 -9.98 8.08 -14.04
N GLU A 197 -9.23 7.73 -12.99
CA GLU A 197 -8.96 6.35 -12.61
C GLU A 197 -10.11 5.75 -11.78
N ALA A 198 -10.68 4.65 -12.28
CA ALA A 198 -11.83 4.02 -11.65
C ALA A 198 -11.55 3.51 -10.22
N PHE A 199 -10.36 2.98 -9.97
CA PHE A 199 -10.00 2.47 -8.65
C PHE A 199 -9.87 3.59 -7.61
N VAL A 200 -9.41 4.78 -8.00
CA VAL A 200 -9.38 5.96 -7.12
C VAL A 200 -10.81 6.44 -6.81
N ARG A 201 -11.69 6.48 -7.84
CA ARG A 201 -13.12 6.81 -7.62
C ARG A 201 -13.81 5.78 -6.71
N ALA A 202 -13.53 4.49 -6.89
CA ALA A 202 -14.08 3.43 -6.04
C ALA A 202 -13.64 3.58 -4.58
N LYS A 203 -12.39 3.99 -4.36
CA LYS A 203 -11.86 4.26 -3.02
C LYS A 203 -12.52 5.48 -2.39
N ALA A 204 -12.67 6.57 -3.14
CA ALA A 204 -13.40 7.76 -2.69
C ALA A 204 -14.86 7.45 -2.33
N ALA A 205 -15.52 6.56 -3.11
CA ALA A 205 -16.87 6.11 -2.77
C ALA A 205 -16.92 5.35 -1.44
N ALA A 206 -15.95 4.45 -1.19
CA ALA A 206 -15.85 3.74 0.08
C ALA A 206 -15.67 4.72 1.27
N SER A 207 -14.73 5.66 1.13
CA SER A 207 -14.44 6.67 2.17
C SER A 207 -15.63 7.59 2.45
N LEU A 208 -16.44 7.93 1.43
CA LEU A 208 -17.70 8.66 1.62
C LEU A 208 -18.71 7.86 2.44
N GLY A 209 -18.81 6.54 2.20
CA GLY A 209 -19.68 5.66 2.97
C GLY A 209 -19.29 5.59 4.45
N ASP A 210 -17.99 5.55 4.74
CA ASP A 210 -17.48 5.52 6.11
C ASP A 210 -17.70 6.84 6.85
N LEU A 211 -17.69 7.98 6.14
CA LEU A 211 -18.04 9.28 6.72
C LEU A 211 -19.54 9.42 7.01
N GLY A 212 -20.42 8.71 6.30
CA GLY A 212 -21.82 8.50 6.63
C GLY A 212 -22.67 9.77 6.80
N THR A 213 -22.34 10.86 6.11
CA THR A 213 -23.13 12.10 6.17
C THR A 213 -24.17 12.17 5.04
N ASP A 214 -25.27 12.92 5.23
CA ASP A 214 -26.29 13.10 4.19
C ASP A 214 -25.69 13.58 2.85
N ARG A 215 -24.68 14.46 2.91
CA ARG A 215 -23.96 14.93 1.71
C ARG A 215 -23.10 13.87 1.06
N ALA A 216 -22.54 12.96 1.86
CA ALA A 216 -21.79 11.83 1.33
C ALA A 216 -22.73 10.85 0.62
N GLU A 217 -23.91 10.57 1.21
CA GLU A 217 -24.93 9.74 0.57
C GLU A 217 -25.43 10.36 -0.75
N GLU A 218 -25.74 11.66 -0.76
CA GLU A 218 -26.14 12.40 -1.97
C GLU A 218 -25.06 12.27 -3.08
N ALA A 219 -23.79 12.39 -2.73
CA ALA A 219 -22.69 12.25 -3.67
C ALA A 219 -22.58 10.82 -4.22
N LEU A 220 -22.76 9.81 -3.36
CA LEU A 220 -22.76 8.39 -3.75
C LEU A 220 -23.92 8.08 -4.70
N GLU A 221 -25.13 8.54 -4.42
CA GLU A 221 -26.29 8.36 -5.28
C GLU A 221 -26.09 9.02 -6.64
N ARG A 222 -25.64 10.28 -6.62
CA ARG A 222 -25.53 11.11 -7.82
C ARG A 222 -24.42 10.66 -8.76
N HIS A 223 -23.25 10.33 -8.21
CA HIS A 223 -22.03 10.06 -8.99
C HIS A 223 -21.61 8.60 -8.91
N GLY A 224 -21.76 7.95 -7.75
CA GLY A 224 -21.29 6.60 -7.53
C GLY A 224 -22.15 5.53 -8.20
N LEU A 225 -23.47 5.54 -7.97
CA LEU A 225 -24.40 4.56 -8.55
C LEU A 225 -24.51 4.69 -10.07
N ASN A 226 -24.21 5.84 -10.62
CA ASN A 226 -24.29 6.14 -12.05
C ASN A 226 -22.90 6.18 -12.72
N ASP A 227 -21.85 5.72 -12.05
CA ASP A 227 -20.50 5.70 -12.63
C ASP A 227 -20.41 4.72 -13.82
N ARG A 228 -19.55 5.06 -14.78
CA ARG A 228 -19.26 4.23 -15.96
C ARG A 228 -18.59 2.89 -15.60
N SER A 229 -17.93 2.79 -14.45
CA SER A 229 -17.23 1.58 -13.98
C SER A 229 -18.12 0.77 -13.05
N ASP A 230 -18.26 -0.53 -13.34
CA ASP A 230 -18.99 -1.48 -12.48
C ASP A 230 -18.38 -1.56 -11.08
N ASP A 231 -17.04 -1.45 -10.96
CA ASP A 231 -16.35 -1.48 -9.68
C ASP A 231 -16.70 -0.28 -8.82
N VAL A 232 -16.81 0.90 -9.42
CA VAL A 232 -17.23 2.12 -8.72
C VAL A 232 -18.69 2.01 -8.29
N ARG A 233 -19.59 1.54 -9.18
CA ARG A 233 -21.00 1.33 -8.82
C ARG A 233 -21.17 0.33 -7.68
N ARG A 234 -20.43 -0.80 -7.71
CA ARG A 234 -20.44 -1.77 -6.62
C ARG A 234 -19.89 -1.20 -5.31
N SER A 235 -18.83 -0.38 -5.38
CA SER A 235 -18.28 0.29 -4.21
C SER A 235 -19.27 1.29 -3.61
N ALA A 236 -19.91 2.11 -4.45
CA ALA A 236 -20.92 3.07 -4.02
C ALA A 236 -22.16 2.40 -3.41
N LYS A 237 -22.61 1.29 -4.02
CA LYS A 237 -23.74 0.49 -3.49
C LYS A 237 -23.43 -0.02 -2.07
N ARG A 238 -22.21 -0.55 -1.85
CA ARG A 238 -21.77 -1.01 -0.53
C ARG A 238 -21.63 0.14 0.46
N ALA A 239 -21.05 1.26 0.01
CA ALA A 239 -20.87 2.45 0.82
C ALA A 239 -22.19 3.03 1.31
N LEU A 240 -23.20 3.13 0.43
CA LEU A 240 -24.54 3.58 0.82
C LEU A 240 -25.21 2.60 1.79
N ALA A 241 -25.05 1.29 1.57
CA ALA A 241 -25.57 0.29 2.49
C ALA A 241 -24.95 0.41 3.88
N THR A 242 -23.63 0.64 3.95
CA THR A 242 -22.93 0.88 5.21
C THR A 242 -23.44 2.14 5.90
N ALA A 243 -23.52 3.26 5.18
CA ALA A 243 -24.00 4.54 5.73
C ALA A 243 -25.44 4.43 6.28
N ARG A 244 -26.29 3.66 5.62
CA ARG A 244 -27.71 3.47 6.00
C ARG A 244 -27.97 2.31 6.97
N GLY A 245 -26.96 1.47 7.23
CA GLY A 245 -27.12 0.28 8.05
C GLY A 245 -28.05 -0.79 7.44
N VAL A 246 -28.06 -0.91 6.11
CA VAL A 246 -28.93 -1.86 5.36
C VAL A 246 -28.10 -2.87 4.58
N ASP A 247 -28.77 -3.95 4.09
CA ASP A 247 -28.12 -4.91 3.19
C ASP A 247 -27.83 -4.22 1.84
N PRO A 248 -26.63 -4.37 1.25
CA PRO A 248 -26.30 -3.85 -0.08
C PRO A 248 -27.29 -4.21 -1.18
N LYS A 249 -27.98 -5.34 -1.05
CA LYS A 249 -29.04 -5.75 -1.99
C LYS A 249 -30.28 -4.84 -1.99
N GLN A 250 -30.46 -4.08 -0.92
CA GLN A 250 -31.57 -3.11 -0.81
C GLN A 250 -31.29 -1.78 -1.51
N ILE A 251 -30.03 -1.57 -1.93
CA ILE A 251 -29.65 -0.40 -2.71
C ILE A 251 -29.83 -0.72 -4.19
N ASP A 252 -30.79 -0.07 -4.83
CA ASP A 252 -30.97 -0.17 -6.28
C ASP A 252 -29.86 0.63 -7.01
N ALA A 253 -29.01 -0.08 -7.70
CA ALA A 253 -27.91 0.48 -8.48
C ALA A 253 -27.98 0.09 -9.97
N GLY A 254 -29.08 -0.50 -10.40
CA GLY A 254 -29.24 -1.01 -11.78
C GLY A 254 -28.23 -2.11 -12.16
N LEU A 255 -27.54 -2.69 -11.18
CA LEU A 255 -26.49 -3.69 -11.41
C LEU A 255 -27.04 -5.12 -11.56
N ASP A 256 -28.24 -5.34 -11.05
CA ASP A 256 -28.88 -6.67 -11.00
C ASP A 256 -30.03 -6.81 -12.02
N ASP A 257 -30.28 -5.79 -12.86
CA ASP A 257 -31.30 -5.83 -13.91
C ASP A 257 -30.68 -6.29 -15.25
N PRO A 258 -30.89 -7.54 -15.68
CA PRO A 258 -30.40 -8.05 -16.96
C PRO A 258 -31.01 -7.36 -18.18
N GLY A 259 -31.99 -6.46 -17.99
CA GLY A 259 -32.63 -5.64 -19.01
C GLY A 259 -32.17 -4.18 -19.07
N ALA A 260 -31.28 -3.74 -18.19
CA ALA A 260 -30.79 -2.36 -18.24
C ALA A 260 -29.99 -2.12 -19.53
N PRO A 261 -30.19 -0.99 -20.23
CA PRO A 261 -29.44 -0.67 -21.44
C PRO A 261 -27.97 -0.43 -21.13
N GLY A 262 -27.14 -1.46 -21.20
CA GLY A 262 -25.70 -1.48 -20.89
C GLY A 262 -25.16 -2.88 -20.68
N GLY A 263 -26.01 -3.88 -20.48
CA GLY A 263 -25.62 -5.29 -20.30
C GLY A 263 -25.69 -6.09 -21.59
N GLY A 264 -25.08 -5.64 -22.67
CA GLY A 264 -24.88 -6.48 -23.87
C GLY A 264 -23.71 -7.43 -23.67
N PRO A 265 -23.77 -8.69 -24.13
CA PRO A 265 -22.60 -9.58 -24.09
C PRO A 265 -21.51 -8.96 -24.95
N GLY A 266 -20.39 -8.63 -24.31
CA GLY A 266 -19.24 -8.04 -24.96
C GLY A 266 -18.82 -8.84 -26.19
N SER A 267 -18.92 -8.23 -27.34
CA SER A 267 -18.37 -8.73 -28.60
C SER A 267 -16.85 -8.85 -28.46
N ARG A 268 -16.41 -10.10 -28.38
CA ARG A 268 -15.03 -10.46 -28.74
C ARG A 268 -14.88 -10.21 -30.22
N THR A 269 -14.24 -9.13 -30.58
CA THR A 269 -13.51 -9.02 -31.86
C THR A 269 -12.52 -7.88 -31.76
N GLY A 270 -11.27 -8.16 -32.06
CA GLY A 270 -10.28 -7.13 -32.31
C GLY A 270 -8.87 -7.56 -31.92
N ASP A 271 -8.30 -8.43 -32.74
CA ASP A 271 -6.84 -8.48 -32.94
C ASP A 271 -6.30 -7.07 -33.21
N GLY A 272 -5.30 -6.67 -32.49
CA GLY A 272 -4.51 -5.49 -32.75
C GLY A 272 -3.12 -5.63 -32.14
N PRO A 273 -2.04 -5.23 -32.84
CA PRO A 273 -0.71 -5.81 -32.70
C PRO A 273 0.12 -5.25 -31.55
N ASP A 274 1.01 -6.07 -31.11
CA ASP A 274 2.23 -5.88 -30.34
C ASP A 274 2.75 -4.43 -30.17
N GLY A 275 2.79 -3.99 -28.89
CA GLY A 275 3.62 -2.89 -28.44
C GLY A 275 4.51 -3.38 -27.28
N PRO A 276 5.83 -3.22 -27.34
CA PRO A 276 6.76 -3.69 -26.32
C PRO A 276 6.83 -2.70 -25.16
N GLY A 277 6.76 -3.15 -23.92
CA GLY A 277 7.08 -2.29 -22.79
C GLY A 277 6.35 -2.62 -21.51
N GLY A 278 6.34 -3.88 -21.07
CA GLY A 278 5.97 -4.23 -19.69
C GLY A 278 7.17 -4.02 -18.76
N GLY A 279 7.24 -2.88 -18.11
CA GLY A 279 8.12 -2.72 -16.96
C GLY A 279 7.63 -3.60 -15.79
N PRO A 280 8.51 -4.10 -14.92
CA PRO A 280 8.11 -4.95 -13.80
C PRO A 280 7.18 -4.16 -12.87
N GLY A 281 5.99 -4.72 -12.63
CA GLY A 281 5.03 -4.16 -11.69
C GLY A 281 5.65 -4.09 -10.31
N GLY A 282 5.71 -2.88 -9.75
CA GLY A 282 6.21 -2.62 -8.41
C GLY A 282 5.47 -3.46 -7.35
N PRO A 283 6.12 -3.78 -6.23
CA PRO A 283 5.60 -4.67 -5.22
C PRO A 283 4.29 -4.17 -4.63
N GLY A 284 3.25 -4.96 -4.80
CA GLY A 284 1.98 -4.72 -4.14
C GLY A 284 2.12 -5.02 -2.65
N MET A 285 1.77 -4.07 -1.81
CA MET A 285 1.66 -4.23 -0.37
C MET A 285 0.59 -5.28 -0.02
N ALA A 286 0.94 -6.55 -0.03
CA ALA A 286 0.18 -7.59 0.65
C ALA A 286 0.88 -7.84 1.99
N GLY A 287 0.36 -7.32 3.08
CA GLY A 287 0.85 -7.67 4.40
C GLY A 287 0.81 -6.58 5.48
N VAL A 288 0.12 -5.47 5.27
CA VAL A 288 0.03 -4.43 6.30
C VAL A 288 -1.40 -4.29 6.89
N THR A 289 -2.22 -5.34 6.85
CA THR A 289 -3.63 -5.24 7.28
C THR A 289 -3.95 -5.82 8.65
N ASP A 290 -3.05 -6.51 9.38
CA ASP A 290 -3.41 -7.05 10.69
C ASP A 290 -2.26 -6.98 11.68
N GLY A 291 -2.32 -6.02 12.59
CA GLY A 291 -1.41 -6.04 13.77
C GLY A 291 -1.47 -4.83 14.70
N LEU A 292 -2.18 -3.76 14.38
CA LEU A 292 -2.17 -2.56 15.23
C LEU A 292 -3.57 -2.06 15.65
N THR A 293 -4.53 -2.94 15.87
CA THR A 293 -5.81 -2.55 16.49
C THR A 293 -6.21 -3.52 17.58
N GLN A 294 -5.54 -3.43 18.73
CA GLN A 294 -6.18 -3.72 20.04
C GLN A 294 -5.21 -3.35 21.17
N GLY A 295 -5.37 -2.17 21.70
CA GLY A 295 -4.71 -1.80 22.94
C GLY A 295 -4.58 -0.30 23.08
N GLN A 296 -5.67 0.41 23.33
CA GLN A 296 -5.74 1.58 24.20
C GLN A 296 -7.08 2.31 24.02
N ARG A 297 -8.14 1.73 24.52
CA ARG A 297 -9.31 2.49 24.99
C ARG A 297 -9.77 1.91 26.30
N GLU A 298 -9.04 2.25 27.37
CA GLU A 298 -9.59 2.30 28.72
C GLU A 298 -8.67 3.18 29.55
N ASN A 299 -9.13 4.35 29.85
CA ASN A 299 -8.90 5.25 30.98
C ASN A 299 -8.64 6.70 30.53
N ARG A 300 -9.70 7.46 30.37
CA ARG A 300 -10.08 8.62 31.20
C ARG A 300 -11.27 9.33 30.60
#